data_ecfbe9be4bed1fa3ebce6469cda25a87
#
_entry.id   ecfbe9be4bed1fa3ebce6469cda25a87
#
_cell.length_a   1.000
_cell.length_b   1.000
_cell.length_c   1.000
_cell.angle_alpha   90.00
_cell.angle_beta   90.00
_cell.angle_gamma   90.00
#
_symmetry.space_group_name_H-M   'P 1'
#
loop_
_entity.id
_entity.type
_entity.pdbx_description
1 polymer ?
#
loop_
_entity_poly.entity_id
_entity_poly.type
_entity_poly.pdbx_seq_one_letter_code
_entity_poly.pdbx_strand_id
1 'polypeptide(L)'
;LKIVGVDPAPNICKIANKRGIPTINSFFNYNSVKRILSKYGKANVITGTNVFAHVHNLKEFIKNIKKLIDKKKGIFIIEVPYFLNLMKDLEYDTIYHEHLSYITVIPLIKFLKKFNFEIIDIQEKDIHGGSIRIFISEIGNYKKNKSVTKICKMEEKAKLNSKKTLLEFQKRVKKNRFDLITLLLKLKKANK
;
A
#
# COMPACT_ATOMS: atom_id res chain seq x y z
N LEU A 1 -24.80 1.10 -9.24
CA LEU A 1 -23.39 1.32 -9.13
C LEU A 1 -22.67 0.69 -10.33
N LYS A 2 -21.83 1.46 -11.05
CA LYS A 2 -20.98 0.91 -12.11
C LYS A 2 -19.64 0.49 -11.49
N ILE A 3 -19.28 -0.79 -11.64
CA ILE A 3 -18.05 -1.34 -11.09
C ILE A 3 -17.25 -1.99 -12.22
N VAL A 4 -15.92 -1.86 -12.18
CA VAL A 4 -15.00 -2.59 -13.06
C VAL A 4 -13.72 -2.95 -12.29
N GLY A 5 -13.29 -4.20 -12.42
CA GLY A 5 -12.02 -4.68 -11.90
C GLY A 5 -10.91 -4.65 -12.97
N VAL A 6 -9.67 -4.60 -12.51
CA VAL A 6 -8.46 -4.81 -13.33
C VAL A 6 -7.54 -5.74 -12.56
N ASP A 7 -7.22 -6.87 -13.13
CA ASP A 7 -6.32 -7.86 -12.50
C ASP A 7 -5.51 -8.60 -13.58
N PRO A 8 -4.20 -8.83 -13.40
CA PRO A 8 -3.39 -9.55 -14.38
C PRO A 8 -3.64 -11.07 -14.39
N ALA A 9 -4.23 -11.64 -13.33
CA ALA A 9 -4.43 -13.09 -13.20
C ALA A 9 -5.70 -13.56 -13.92
N PRO A 10 -5.60 -14.38 -14.98
CA PRO A 10 -6.76 -14.80 -15.78
C PRO A 10 -7.81 -15.58 -14.99
N ASN A 11 -7.37 -16.41 -14.03
CA ASN A 11 -8.25 -17.20 -13.15
C ASN A 11 -9.09 -16.29 -12.24
N ILE A 12 -8.49 -15.26 -11.65
CA ILE A 12 -9.19 -14.27 -10.80
C ILE A 12 -10.20 -13.49 -11.64
N CYS A 13 -9.81 -13.04 -12.84
CA CYS A 13 -10.72 -12.37 -13.75
C CYS A 13 -11.94 -13.24 -14.12
N LYS A 14 -11.73 -14.55 -14.39
CA LYS A 14 -12.83 -15.48 -14.67
C LYS A 14 -13.80 -15.59 -13.50
N ILE A 15 -13.28 -15.70 -12.25
CA ILE A 15 -14.11 -15.77 -11.04
C ILE A 15 -14.90 -14.48 -10.87
N ALA A 16 -14.26 -13.32 -10.97
CA ALA A 16 -14.92 -12.02 -10.82
C ALA A 16 -16.04 -11.81 -11.85
N ASN A 17 -15.75 -12.11 -13.13
CA ASN A 17 -16.72 -12.01 -14.21
C ASN A 17 -17.93 -12.96 -14.00
N LYS A 18 -17.73 -14.20 -13.53
CA LYS A 18 -18.81 -15.13 -13.16
C LYS A 18 -19.68 -14.58 -12.03
N ARG A 19 -19.11 -13.77 -11.13
CA ARG A 19 -19.84 -13.10 -10.04
C ARG A 19 -20.50 -11.78 -10.47
N GLY A 20 -20.53 -11.49 -11.77
CA GLY A 20 -21.14 -10.26 -12.29
C GLY A 20 -20.29 -8.99 -12.14
N ILE A 21 -19.01 -9.12 -11.79
CA ILE A 21 -18.08 -7.99 -11.70
C ILE A 21 -17.21 -7.95 -12.96
N PRO A 22 -17.52 -7.07 -13.94
CA PRO A 22 -16.72 -6.93 -15.15
C PRO A 22 -15.26 -6.67 -14.80
N THR A 23 -14.35 -7.55 -15.20
CA THR A 23 -12.93 -7.46 -14.84
C THR A 23 -12.08 -7.56 -16.09
N ILE A 24 -11.18 -6.60 -16.27
CA ILE A 24 -10.23 -6.55 -17.38
C ILE A 24 -9.00 -7.35 -16.98
N ASN A 25 -8.70 -8.42 -17.73
CA ASN A 25 -7.47 -9.18 -17.53
C ASN A 25 -6.27 -8.40 -18.11
N SER A 26 -5.61 -7.65 -17.25
CA SER A 26 -4.46 -6.80 -17.58
C SER A 26 -3.84 -6.25 -16.30
N PHE A 27 -2.57 -5.84 -16.39
CA PHE A 27 -2.02 -4.90 -15.40
C PHE A 27 -2.75 -3.55 -15.49
N PHE A 28 -2.79 -2.82 -14.37
CA PHE A 28 -3.28 -1.44 -14.35
C PHE A 28 -2.26 -0.52 -15.03
N ASN A 29 -2.48 -0.24 -16.30
CA ASN A 29 -1.61 0.54 -17.18
C ASN A 29 -2.42 1.51 -18.06
N TYR A 30 -1.75 2.22 -18.95
CA TYR A 30 -2.41 3.16 -19.86
C TYR A 30 -3.52 2.52 -20.70
N ASN A 31 -3.30 1.29 -21.20
CA ASN A 31 -4.26 0.61 -22.07
C ASN A 31 -5.52 0.20 -21.31
N SER A 32 -5.38 -0.36 -20.09
CA SER A 32 -6.53 -0.70 -19.24
C SER A 32 -7.31 0.56 -18.85
N VAL A 33 -6.63 1.65 -18.52
CA VAL A 33 -7.26 2.94 -18.21
C VAL A 33 -8.01 3.51 -19.42
N LYS A 34 -7.44 3.46 -20.64
CA LYS A 34 -8.11 3.88 -21.86
C LYS A 34 -9.41 3.08 -22.10
N ARG A 35 -9.37 1.77 -21.92
CA ARG A 35 -10.56 0.88 -22.02
C ARG A 35 -11.63 1.24 -21.01
N ILE A 36 -11.25 1.53 -19.76
CA ILE A 36 -12.20 1.93 -18.71
C ILE A 36 -12.82 3.28 -19.06
N LEU A 37 -12.01 4.26 -19.43
CA LEU A 37 -12.49 5.60 -19.78
C LEU A 37 -13.48 5.58 -20.94
N SER A 38 -13.21 4.79 -21.98
CA SER A 38 -14.10 4.71 -23.16
C SER A 38 -15.45 4.05 -22.84
N LYS A 39 -15.49 3.09 -21.90
CA LYS A 39 -16.71 2.34 -21.60
C LYS A 39 -17.48 2.90 -20.39
N TYR A 40 -16.77 3.38 -19.36
CA TYR A 40 -17.37 3.73 -18.07
C TYR A 40 -17.19 5.22 -17.70
N GLY A 41 -16.28 5.94 -18.37
CA GLY A 41 -15.93 7.32 -18.04
C GLY A 41 -14.97 7.40 -16.82
N LYS A 42 -14.97 8.54 -16.15
CA LYS A 42 -14.15 8.81 -14.96
C LYS A 42 -14.67 8.02 -13.75
N ALA A 43 -13.74 7.60 -12.90
CA ALA A 43 -14.05 6.89 -11.67
C ALA A 43 -14.20 7.86 -10.49
N ASN A 44 -15.29 7.73 -9.73
CA ASN A 44 -15.45 8.46 -8.47
C ASN A 44 -14.63 7.82 -7.35
N VAL A 45 -14.48 6.49 -7.37
CA VAL A 45 -13.67 5.76 -6.38
C VAL A 45 -12.77 4.77 -7.12
N ILE A 46 -11.51 4.78 -6.76
CA ILE A 46 -10.53 3.77 -7.20
C ILE A 46 -9.97 3.13 -5.93
N THR A 47 -9.95 1.80 -5.85
CA THR A 47 -9.38 1.08 -4.71
C THR A 47 -8.26 0.16 -5.15
N GLY A 48 -7.23 0.05 -4.32
CA GLY A 48 -6.14 -0.91 -4.50
C GLY A 48 -5.66 -1.45 -3.15
N THR A 49 -6.12 -2.64 -2.78
CA THR A 49 -5.72 -3.32 -1.54
C THR A 49 -4.57 -4.27 -1.84
N ASN A 50 -3.46 -4.12 -1.13
CA ASN A 50 -2.23 -4.91 -1.33
C ASN A 50 -1.69 -4.88 -2.78
N VAL A 51 -1.89 -3.78 -3.49
CA VAL A 51 -1.41 -3.57 -4.86
C VAL A 51 -0.24 -2.59 -4.88
N PHE A 52 -0.35 -1.49 -4.15
CA PHE A 52 0.55 -0.35 -4.28
C PHE A 52 2.01 -0.69 -3.93
N ALA A 53 2.23 -1.59 -2.95
CA ALA A 53 3.56 -2.05 -2.56
C ALA A 53 4.26 -2.91 -3.64
N HIS A 54 3.48 -3.53 -4.54
CA HIS A 54 3.96 -4.41 -5.62
C HIS A 54 4.17 -3.68 -6.96
N VAL A 55 3.84 -2.39 -7.04
CA VAL A 55 3.93 -1.64 -8.29
C VAL A 55 5.38 -1.29 -8.63
N HIS A 56 5.86 -1.77 -9.77
CA HIS A 56 7.21 -1.53 -10.24
C HIS A 56 7.48 -0.04 -10.55
N ASN A 57 6.52 0.65 -11.18
CA ASN A 57 6.63 2.06 -11.54
C ASN A 57 5.50 2.89 -10.92
N LEU A 58 5.70 3.32 -9.68
CA LEU A 58 4.73 4.14 -8.94
C LEU A 58 4.39 5.46 -9.63
N LYS A 59 5.35 6.07 -10.36
CA LYS A 59 5.10 7.33 -11.07
C LYS A 59 4.09 7.14 -12.20
N GLU A 60 4.25 6.09 -12.98
CA GLU A 60 3.32 5.76 -14.07
C GLU A 60 1.96 5.35 -13.51
N PHE A 61 1.96 4.54 -12.47
CA PHE A 61 0.74 4.12 -11.79
C PHE A 61 -0.10 5.33 -11.33
N ILE A 62 0.51 6.29 -10.63
CA ILE A 62 -0.18 7.51 -10.18
C ILE A 62 -0.63 8.40 -11.36
N LYS A 63 0.15 8.50 -12.43
CA LYS A 63 -0.29 9.20 -13.65
C LYS A 63 -1.53 8.56 -14.26
N ASN A 64 -1.63 7.23 -14.24
CA ASN A 64 -2.78 6.49 -14.72
C ASN A 64 -4.00 6.66 -13.79
N ILE A 65 -3.80 6.64 -12.46
CA ILE A 65 -4.84 7.02 -11.49
C ILE A 65 -5.36 8.43 -11.80
N LYS A 66 -4.47 9.41 -11.99
CA LYS A 66 -4.85 10.80 -12.29
C LYS A 66 -5.64 10.94 -13.60
N LYS A 67 -5.34 10.11 -14.60
CA LYS A 67 -6.13 10.07 -15.84
C LYS A 67 -7.52 9.49 -15.64
N LEU A 68 -7.67 8.49 -14.77
CA LEU A 68 -8.92 7.76 -14.58
C LEU A 68 -9.86 8.43 -13.58
N ILE A 69 -9.33 9.01 -12.52
CA ILE A 69 -10.13 9.55 -11.42
C ILE A 69 -10.91 10.81 -11.81
N ASP A 70 -12.09 11.01 -11.23
CA ASP A 70 -12.81 12.28 -11.33
C ASP A 70 -12.06 13.38 -10.58
N LYS A 71 -11.84 14.53 -11.23
CA LYS A 71 -11.03 15.62 -10.67
C LYS A 71 -11.66 16.32 -9.48
N LYS A 72 -12.99 16.36 -9.38
CA LYS A 72 -13.70 17.13 -8.35
C LYS A 72 -14.17 16.26 -7.18
N LYS A 73 -14.55 15.00 -7.45
CA LYS A 73 -15.18 14.11 -6.47
C LYS A 73 -14.43 12.80 -6.26
N GLY A 74 -13.33 12.60 -7.02
CA GLY A 74 -12.63 11.32 -7.03
C GLY A 74 -11.81 11.07 -5.78
N ILE A 75 -11.94 9.86 -5.24
CA ILE A 75 -11.13 9.37 -4.12
C ILE A 75 -10.39 8.11 -4.56
N PHE A 76 -9.07 8.13 -4.38
CA PHE A 76 -8.22 6.97 -4.55
C PHE A 76 -7.87 6.39 -3.18
N ILE A 77 -8.14 5.11 -2.96
CA ILE A 77 -7.95 4.42 -1.68
C ILE A 77 -6.91 3.33 -1.88
N ILE A 78 -5.84 3.37 -1.10
CA ILE A 78 -4.86 2.28 -1.01
C ILE A 78 -4.88 1.67 0.38
N GLU A 79 -4.65 0.36 0.44
CA GLU A 79 -4.42 -0.34 1.70
C GLU A 79 -3.13 -1.13 1.55
N VAL A 80 -2.20 -0.91 2.47
CA VAL A 80 -0.84 -1.46 2.41
C VAL A 80 -0.32 -1.79 3.80
N PRO A 81 0.57 -2.80 3.95
CA PRO A 81 1.32 -3.01 5.18
C PRO A 81 2.07 -1.74 5.59
N TYR A 82 2.06 -1.44 6.87
CA TYR A 82 2.63 -0.20 7.38
C TYR A 82 4.05 -0.40 7.90
N PHE A 83 5.00 0.31 7.30
CA PHE A 83 6.42 0.14 7.63
C PHE A 83 6.76 0.42 9.10
N LEU A 84 6.03 1.33 9.76
CA LEU A 84 6.22 1.57 11.19
C LEU A 84 5.91 0.32 12.03
N ASN A 85 4.85 -0.41 11.70
CA ASN A 85 4.47 -1.64 12.39
C ASN A 85 5.48 -2.76 12.10
N LEU A 86 5.88 -2.92 10.84
CA LEU A 86 6.93 -3.86 10.45
C LEU A 86 8.20 -3.66 11.32
N MET A 87 8.63 -2.42 11.50
CA MET A 87 9.82 -2.12 12.31
C MET A 87 9.57 -2.35 13.79
N LYS A 88 8.39 -1.99 14.30
CA LYS A 88 8.02 -2.15 15.70
C LYS A 88 7.93 -3.62 16.10
N ASP A 89 7.23 -4.41 15.31
CA ASP A 89 6.86 -5.79 15.62
C ASP A 89 7.81 -6.83 15.00
N LEU A 90 8.89 -6.37 14.34
CA LEU A 90 9.93 -7.20 13.71
C LEU A 90 9.41 -8.12 12.59
N GLU A 91 8.46 -7.65 11.79
CA GLU A 91 7.88 -8.39 10.67
C GLU A 91 8.81 -8.42 9.44
N TYR A 92 10.09 -8.75 9.64
CA TYR A 92 11.09 -8.74 8.58
C TYR A 92 10.94 -9.91 7.59
N ASP A 93 10.17 -10.90 7.92
CA ASP A 93 9.75 -11.99 7.02
C ASP A 93 8.89 -11.48 5.85
N THR A 94 8.25 -10.31 6.02
CA THR A 94 7.54 -9.64 4.93
C THR A 94 8.48 -8.93 3.94
N ILE A 95 9.80 -8.91 4.19
CA ILE A 95 10.80 -8.35 3.29
C ILE A 95 11.20 -9.41 2.28
N TYR A 96 10.49 -9.43 1.15
CA TYR A 96 10.73 -10.36 0.04
C TYR A 96 10.52 -9.69 -1.31
N HIS A 97 10.84 -10.40 -2.41
CA HIS A 97 10.99 -9.82 -3.75
C HIS A 97 9.72 -9.21 -4.35
N GLU A 98 8.52 -9.57 -3.89
CA GLU A 98 7.28 -8.99 -4.38
C GLU A 98 6.95 -7.62 -3.74
N HIS A 99 7.47 -7.35 -2.53
CA HIS A 99 7.30 -6.05 -1.87
C HIS A 99 8.37 -5.07 -2.35
N LEU A 100 8.08 -4.36 -3.43
CA LEU A 100 9.02 -3.40 -4.04
C LEU A 100 9.09 -2.09 -3.28
N SER A 101 8.10 -1.78 -2.45
CA SER A 101 8.03 -0.53 -1.68
C SER A 101 7.49 -0.76 -0.27
N TYR A 102 8.17 -0.19 0.71
CA TYR A 102 7.74 -0.15 2.12
C TYR A 102 7.22 1.25 2.41
N ILE A 103 5.92 1.34 2.74
CA ILE A 103 5.21 2.62 2.74
C ILE A 103 5.25 3.28 4.12
N THR A 104 5.65 4.57 4.12
CA THR A 104 5.50 5.52 5.20
C THR A 104 4.77 6.75 4.69
N VAL A 105 4.04 7.44 5.56
CA VAL A 105 3.11 8.51 5.17
C VAL A 105 3.85 9.79 4.77
N ILE A 106 4.89 10.19 5.48
CA ILE A 106 5.61 11.44 5.21
C ILE A 106 6.26 11.47 3.81
N PRO A 107 7.02 10.44 3.38
CA PRO A 107 7.51 10.36 2.00
C PRO A 107 6.40 10.24 0.97
N LEU A 108 5.32 9.52 1.29
CA LEU A 108 4.18 9.36 0.40
C LEU A 108 3.47 10.70 0.13
N ILE A 109 3.28 11.55 1.15
CA ILE A 109 2.75 12.92 0.98
C ILE A 109 3.60 13.71 -0.01
N LYS A 110 4.94 13.68 0.15
CA LYS A 110 5.86 14.39 -0.74
C LYS A 110 5.80 13.86 -2.18
N PHE A 111 5.65 12.55 -2.33
CA PHE A 111 5.53 11.90 -3.63
C PHE A 111 4.21 12.28 -4.33
N LEU A 112 3.07 12.16 -3.64
CA LEU A 112 1.73 12.44 -4.17
C LEU A 112 1.56 13.91 -4.55
N LYS A 113 2.15 14.84 -3.78
CA LYS A 113 2.11 16.28 -4.08
C LYS A 113 2.65 16.61 -5.48
N LYS A 114 3.64 15.86 -6.00
CA LYS A 114 4.17 16.04 -7.36
C LYS A 114 3.14 15.77 -8.46
N PHE A 115 2.05 15.08 -8.14
CA PHE A 115 0.96 14.75 -9.05
C PHE A 115 -0.33 15.52 -8.75
N ASN A 116 -0.26 16.55 -7.88
CA ASN A 116 -1.41 17.32 -7.41
C ASN A 116 -2.41 16.47 -6.60
N PHE A 117 -1.91 15.50 -5.84
CA PHE A 117 -2.68 14.71 -4.89
C PHE A 117 -2.29 15.02 -3.45
N GLU A 118 -3.24 14.83 -2.55
CA GLU A 118 -3.04 14.91 -1.10
C GLU A 118 -3.74 13.75 -0.38
N ILE A 119 -3.21 13.39 0.78
CA ILE A 119 -3.85 12.45 1.68
C ILE A 119 -4.87 13.20 2.52
N ILE A 120 -6.12 12.74 2.50
CA ILE A 120 -7.24 13.37 3.19
C ILE A 120 -7.63 12.64 4.47
N ASP A 121 -7.42 11.31 4.53
CA ASP A 121 -7.66 10.50 5.72
C ASP A 121 -6.78 9.27 5.75
N ILE A 122 -6.52 8.73 6.97
CA ILE A 122 -5.77 7.48 7.18
C ILE A 122 -6.47 6.69 8.29
N GLN A 123 -6.67 5.40 8.03
CA GLN A 123 -7.20 4.44 8.99
C GLN A 123 -6.17 3.34 9.23
N GLU A 124 -5.84 3.09 10.49
CA GLU A 124 -5.06 1.93 10.89
C GLU A 124 -5.95 0.67 10.82
N LYS A 125 -5.42 -0.44 10.34
CA LYS A 125 -6.10 -1.74 10.17
C LYS A 125 -5.28 -2.84 10.79
N ASP A 126 -5.93 -3.68 11.59
CA ASP A 126 -5.30 -4.84 12.22
C ASP A 126 -5.36 -6.07 11.30
N ILE A 127 -4.67 -5.97 10.16
CA ILE A 127 -4.52 -7.02 9.16
C ILE A 127 -3.08 -7.05 8.67
N HIS A 128 -2.57 -8.21 8.33
CA HIS A 128 -1.20 -8.42 7.84
C HIS A 128 -0.13 -7.76 8.74
N GLY A 129 -0.23 -7.95 10.07
CA GLY A 129 0.72 -7.38 11.02
C GLY A 129 0.55 -5.88 11.27
N GLY A 130 -0.48 -5.28 10.73
CA GLY A 130 -0.79 -3.85 10.80
C GLY A 130 -0.61 -3.14 9.47
N SER A 131 -1.74 -2.75 8.92
CA SER A 131 -1.84 -2.02 7.65
C SER A 131 -2.40 -0.63 7.87
N ILE A 132 -2.21 0.22 6.86
CA ILE A 132 -2.89 1.52 6.79
C ILE A 132 -3.71 1.60 5.52
N ARG A 133 -4.95 2.10 5.67
CA ARG A 133 -5.81 2.49 4.56
C ARG A 133 -5.73 3.99 4.38
N ILE A 134 -5.28 4.43 3.23
CA ILE A 134 -4.98 5.83 2.92
C ILE A 134 -5.97 6.32 1.88
N PHE A 135 -6.66 7.41 2.19
CA PHE A 135 -7.60 8.07 1.30
C PHE A 135 -6.91 9.27 0.66
N ILE A 136 -6.93 9.33 -0.66
CA ILE A 136 -6.19 10.27 -1.48
C ILE A 136 -7.16 10.97 -2.43
N SER A 137 -7.04 12.28 -2.59
CA SER A 137 -7.81 13.07 -3.56
C SER A 137 -6.91 14.11 -4.24
N GLU A 138 -7.42 14.78 -5.29
CA GLU A 138 -6.75 15.99 -5.77
C GLU A 138 -6.76 17.08 -4.69
N ILE A 139 -5.68 17.88 -4.65
CA ILE A 139 -5.48 18.93 -3.65
C ILE A 139 -6.65 19.91 -3.64
N GLY A 140 -7.20 20.17 -2.45
CA GLY A 140 -8.26 21.15 -2.21
C GLY A 140 -9.69 20.60 -2.35
N ASN A 141 -9.88 19.35 -2.77
CA ASN A 141 -11.22 18.77 -2.93
C ASN A 141 -11.90 18.43 -1.59
N TYR A 142 -11.13 18.03 -0.61
CA TYR A 142 -11.65 17.56 0.68
C TYR A 142 -10.85 18.14 1.86
N LYS A 143 -11.53 18.33 2.98
CA LYS A 143 -10.88 18.71 4.24
C LYS A 143 -10.05 17.53 4.78
N LYS A 144 -8.82 17.80 5.19
CA LYS A 144 -7.95 16.78 5.81
C LYS A 144 -8.44 16.40 7.19
N ASN A 145 -8.47 15.11 7.46
CA ASN A 145 -8.74 14.54 8.78
C ASN A 145 -7.51 14.71 9.71
N LYS A 146 -7.75 14.78 11.01
CA LYS A 146 -6.70 14.81 12.06
C LYS A 146 -5.84 13.54 12.05
N SER A 147 -6.33 12.43 11.52
CA SER A 147 -5.62 11.17 11.35
C SER A 147 -4.29 11.34 10.60
N VAL A 148 -4.28 12.18 9.55
CA VAL A 148 -3.06 12.43 8.76
C VAL A 148 -1.97 13.07 9.64
N THR A 149 -2.32 14.09 10.40
CA THR A 149 -1.38 14.74 11.33
C THR A 149 -0.94 13.81 12.45
N LYS A 150 -1.86 12.98 12.99
CA LYS A 150 -1.55 11.98 14.02
C LYS A 150 -0.47 11.01 13.51
N ILE A 151 -0.66 10.42 12.34
CA ILE A 151 0.27 9.45 11.75
C ILE A 151 1.62 10.10 11.44
N CYS A 152 1.65 11.32 10.86
CA CYS A 152 2.91 12.04 10.63
C CYS A 152 3.71 12.24 11.92
N LYS A 153 3.06 12.67 13.00
CA LYS A 153 3.71 12.81 14.32
C LYS A 153 4.25 11.48 14.86
N MET A 154 3.55 10.38 14.63
CA MET A 154 4.03 9.04 15.01
C MET A 154 5.30 8.66 14.25
N GLU A 155 5.36 8.89 12.92
CA GLU A 155 6.55 8.64 12.11
C GLU A 155 7.73 9.53 12.49
N GLU A 156 7.49 10.81 12.78
CA GLU A 156 8.51 11.75 13.27
C GLU A 156 9.10 11.29 14.60
N LYS A 157 8.24 10.92 15.56
CA LYS A 157 8.66 10.38 16.87
C LYS A 157 9.49 9.11 16.73
N ALA A 158 9.09 8.23 15.81
CA ALA A 158 9.79 6.97 15.51
C ALA A 158 11.09 7.18 14.73
N LYS A 159 11.34 8.39 14.19
CA LYS A 159 12.55 8.74 13.41
C LYS A 159 12.83 7.74 12.28
N LEU A 160 11.80 7.34 11.52
CA LEU A 160 11.90 6.31 10.49
C LEU A 160 12.87 6.64 9.34
N ASN A 161 13.20 7.93 9.16
CA ASN A 161 14.20 8.40 8.20
C ASN A 161 15.63 8.42 8.74
N SER A 162 15.85 7.97 9.98
CA SER A 162 17.16 7.99 10.64
C SER A 162 17.94 6.71 10.37
N LYS A 163 19.18 6.84 9.90
CA LYS A 163 20.12 5.72 9.77
C LYS A 163 20.27 4.94 11.10
N LYS A 164 20.28 5.65 12.23
CA LYS A 164 20.38 5.05 13.57
C LYS A 164 19.21 4.11 13.82
N THR A 165 17.97 4.54 13.54
CA THR A 165 16.76 3.72 13.70
C THR A 165 16.80 2.45 12.84
N LEU A 166 17.29 2.56 11.60
CA LEU A 166 17.43 1.41 10.71
C LEU A 166 18.52 0.43 11.19
N LEU A 167 19.63 0.93 11.72
CA LEU A 167 20.67 0.09 12.30
C LEU A 167 20.22 -0.60 13.59
N GLU A 168 19.40 0.06 14.41
CA GLU A 168 18.79 -0.55 15.58
C GLU A 168 17.81 -1.66 15.21
N PHE A 169 16.99 -1.44 14.20
CA PHE A 169 16.13 -2.49 13.63
C PHE A 169 16.97 -3.69 13.17
N GLN A 170 18.03 -3.46 12.39
CA GLN A 170 18.94 -4.54 11.95
C GLN A 170 19.52 -5.35 13.13
N LYS A 171 19.92 -4.69 14.22
CA LYS A 171 20.40 -5.37 15.42
C LYS A 171 19.33 -6.25 16.06
N ARG A 172 18.09 -5.74 16.15
CA ARG A 172 16.95 -6.51 16.69
C ARG A 172 16.64 -7.75 15.82
N VAL A 173 16.68 -7.61 14.51
CA VAL A 173 16.50 -8.73 13.57
C VAL A 173 17.60 -9.79 13.75
N LYS A 174 18.87 -9.36 13.84
CA LYS A 174 19.99 -10.29 14.09
C LYS A 174 19.85 -11.05 15.41
N LYS A 175 19.44 -10.34 16.47
CA LYS A 175 19.19 -10.96 17.78
C LYS A 175 18.04 -11.98 17.71
N ASN A 176 16.89 -11.62 17.15
CA ASN A 176 15.74 -12.52 16.97
C ASN A 176 16.12 -13.79 16.21
N ARG A 177 16.86 -13.64 15.09
CA ARG A 177 17.38 -14.78 14.33
C ARG A 177 18.28 -15.69 15.20
N PHE A 178 19.19 -15.11 15.96
CA PHE A 178 20.09 -15.88 16.85
C PHE A 178 19.29 -16.63 17.92
N ASP A 179 18.36 -15.97 18.56
CA ASP A 179 17.51 -16.54 19.62
C ASP A 179 16.67 -17.70 19.07
N LEU A 180 16.08 -17.55 17.86
CA LEU A 180 15.31 -18.58 17.17
C LEU A 180 16.17 -19.81 16.83
N ILE A 181 17.34 -19.60 16.21
CA ILE A 181 18.27 -20.70 15.88
C ILE A 181 18.68 -21.45 17.13
N THR A 182 19.02 -20.73 18.22
CA THR A 182 19.40 -21.32 19.49
C THR A 182 18.28 -22.19 20.07
N LEU A 183 17.04 -21.70 20.02
CA LEU A 183 15.86 -22.46 20.44
C LEU A 183 15.68 -23.74 19.63
N LEU A 184 15.73 -23.64 18.29
CA LEU A 184 15.57 -24.79 17.39
C LEU A 184 16.66 -25.84 17.62
N LEU A 185 17.91 -25.45 17.84
CA LEU A 185 19.00 -26.37 18.16
C LEU A 185 18.81 -27.07 19.51
N LYS A 186 18.28 -26.35 20.52
CA LYS A 186 17.94 -26.99 21.80
C LYS A 186 16.83 -28.03 21.65
N LEU A 187 15.75 -27.67 20.93
CA LEU A 187 14.65 -28.61 20.66
C LEU A 187 15.10 -29.83 19.90
N LYS A 188 15.93 -29.67 18.86
CA LYS A 188 16.50 -30.78 18.09
C LYS A 188 17.35 -31.71 18.99
N LYS A 189 18.17 -31.18 19.89
CA LYS A 189 18.98 -31.99 20.84
C LYS A 189 18.11 -32.73 21.86
N ALA A 190 16.93 -32.19 22.17
CA ALA A 190 15.99 -32.84 23.08
C ALA A 190 15.02 -33.80 22.39
N ASN A 191 15.27 -34.17 21.09
CA ASN A 191 14.38 -35.00 20.25
C ASN A 191 12.91 -34.56 20.25
N LYS A 192 12.68 -33.26 20.27
CA LYS A 192 11.34 -32.64 20.18
C LYS A 192 11.18 -31.89 18.86
#